data_1028441a4730691cc57e08e2de1e1188
#
_entry.id   1028441a4730691cc57e08e2de1e1188
#
_cell.length_a   1.000
_cell.length_b   1.000
_cell.length_c   1.000
_cell.angle_alpha   90.00
_cell.angle_beta   90.00
_cell.angle_gamma   90.00
#
_symmetry.space_group_name_H-M   'P 1'
#
loop_
_entity.id
_entity.type
_entity.pdbx_description
1 polymer ?
#
loop_
_entity_poly.entity_id
_entity_poly.type
_entity_poly.pdbx_seq_one_letter_code
_entity_poly.pdbx_strand_id
1 'polypeptide(L)'
;YYLPVIIRRSEIFIFFISFIFIKQIGFTINTITIFGMVMVLGMMVDNSIVVAENTYRLMQEGYERKEAVLQTFKDVLVPLLVSFLVISAAFFPLLFMSGIIGKFILGIPAVVLITLACSLLFALVFLPNWLNKFLPNKLEAKVKDESIEEKEGIFGIIIEAYKATITFALKHRVLVLGLFTIIFFLTLFAAGKFLPFVMFPSGSEEDIEIKIWMPIGSTLQKNLDTMEKLEPTVTLMAGKDFKYLRSRIGIHENPIVDPKPGLEVHRSHLNLKLVPAADRQEWKDARILVQKIREFIEESKQM
;
A
#
# COMPACT_ATOMS: atom_id res chain seq x y z
N TYR A 1 -11.48 21.17 23.22
CA TYR A 1 -12.46 20.18 22.66
C TYR A 1 -12.88 20.47 21.22
N TYR A 2 -12.81 21.72 20.70
CA TYR A 2 -13.29 22.05 19.34
C TYR A 2 -12.34 21.58 18.22
N LEU A 3 -11.03 21.67 18.43
CA LEU A 3 -10.02 21.39 17.40
C LEU A 3 -10.07 19.95 16.83
N PRO A 4 -10.06 18.90 17.68
CA PRO A 4 -10.16 17.52 17.20
C PRO A 4 -11.44 17.22 16.42
N VAL A 5 -12.55 17.88 16.78
CA VAL A 5 -13.84 17.72 16.10
C VAL A 5 -13.80 18.34 14.70
N ILE A 6 -13.17 19.51 14.57
CA ILE A 6 -13.00 20.18 13.27
C ILE A 6 -12.12 19.34 12.34
N ILE A 7 -10.99 18.85 12.85
CA ILE A 7 -10.06 18.00 12.10
C ILE A 7 -10.77 16.73 11.62
N ARG A 8 -11.44 15.99 12.52
CA ARG A 8 -12.16 14.77 12.16
C ARG A 8 -13.23 15.00 11.07
N ARG A 9 -13.96 16.10 11.18
CA ARG A 9 -14.95 16.45 10.14
C ARG A 9 -14.28 16.76 8.79
N SER A 10 -13.14 17.43 8.80
CA SER A 10 -12.41 17.75 7.57
C SER A 10 -11.98 16.49 6.82
N GLU A 11 -11.54 15.45 7.51
CA GLU A 11 -11.13 14.19 6.93
C GLU A 11 -12.26 13.51 6.15
N ILE A 12 -13.45 13.46 6.75
CA ILE A 12 -14.64 12.88 6.11
C ILE A 12 -14.95 13.63 4.80
N PHE A 13 -14.91 14.96 4.81
CA PHE A 13 -15.15 15.77 3.61
C PHE A 13 -14.10 15.54 2.53
N ILE A 14 -12.82 15.47 2.90
CA ILE A 14 -11.73 15.20 1.95
C ILE A 14 -11.93 13.85 1.28
N PHE A 15 -12.32 12.82 2.04
CA PHE A 15 -12.64 11.50 1.48
C PHE A 15 -13.77 11.57 0.44
N PHE A 16 -14.88 12.18 0.78
CA PHE A 16 -16.02 12.29 -0.16
C PHE A 16 -15.63 13.05 -1.43
N ILE A 17 -14.91 14.14 -1.31
CA ILE A 17 -14.43 14.90 -2.47
C ILE A 17 -13.46 14.04 -3.30
N SER A 18 -12.55 13.32 -2.66
CA SER A 18 -11.61 12.43 -3.35
C SER A 18 -12.32 11.33 -4.13
N PHE A 19 -13.38 10.73 -3.58
CA PHE A 19 -14.19 9.72 -4.30
C PHE A 19 -14.84 10.28 -5.57
N ILE A 20 -15.31 11.53 -5.52
CA ILE A 20 -15.90 12.19 -6.70
C ILE A 20 -14.86 12.32 -7.80
N PHE A 21 -13.66 12.81 -7.48
CA PHE A 21 -12.58 12.97 -8.45
C PHE A 21 -12.05 11.63 -8.98
N ILE A 22 -11.89 10.62 -8.11
CA ILE A 22 -11.48 9.27 -8.48
C ILE A 22 -12.44 8.68 -9.50
N LYS A 23 -13.77 8.83 -9.28
CA LYS A 23 -14.80 8.39 -10.20
C LYS A 23 -14.76 9.14 -11.54
N GLN A 24 -14.55 10.47 -11.51
CA GLN A 24 -14.51 11.29 -12.74
C GLN A 24 -13.34 10.92 -13.64
N ILE A 25 -12.21 10.51 -13.07
CA ILE A 25 -11.02 10.06 -13.81
C ILE A 25 -11.18 8.62 -14.33
N GLY A 26 -12.27 7.93 -13.96
CA GLY A 26 -12.57 6.59 -14.46
C GLY A 26 -12.04 5.45 -13.61
N PHE A 27 -11.51 5.71 -12.41
CA PHE A 27 -11.14 4.65 -11.49
C PHE A 27 -12.36 4.07 -10.78
N THR A 28 -12.32 2.73 -10.58
CA THR A 28 -13.34 2.01 -9.81
C THR A 28 -12.85 1.77 -8.39
N ILE A 29 -13.78 1.63 -7.45
CA ILE A 29 -13.47 1.20 -6.09
C ILE A 29 -13.20 -0.30 -6.13
N ASN A 30 -11.95 -0.67 -5.92
CA ASN A 30 -11.46 -2.05 -5.86
C ASN A 30 -10.42 -2.19 -4.75
N THR A 31 -9.93 -3.39 -4.51
CA THR A 31 -8.94 -3.67 -3.44
C THR A 31 -7.69 -2.78 -3.56
N ILE A 32 -7.22 -2.51 -4.78
CA ILE A 32 -6.00 -1.72 -5.02
C ILE A 32 -6.24 -0.24 -4.71
N THR A 33 -7.38 0.32 -5.17
CA THR A 33 -7.74 1.71 -4.88
C THR A 33 -8.05 1.92 -3.39
N ILE A 34 -8.68 0.95 -2.72
CA ILE A 34 -8.87 0.97 -1.26
C ILE A 34 -7.52 0.93 -0.54
N PHE A 35 -6.57 0.11 -1.00
CA PHE A 35 -5.22 0.08 -0.43
C PHE A 35 -4.52 1.43 -0.55
N GLY A 36 -4.60 2.08 -1.72
CA GLY A 36 -4.12 3.45 -1.92
C GLY A 36 -4.78 4.45 -0.97
N MET A 37 -6.08 4.32 -0.73
CA MET A 37 -6.80 5.17 0.22
C MET A 37 -6.35 4.97 1.67
N VAL A 38 -6.14 3.74 2.09
CA VAL A 38 -5.62 3.42 3.43
C VAL A 38 -4.22 4.01 3.61
N MET A 39 -3.36 3.93 2.59
CA MET A 39 -2.02 4.52 2.63
C MET A 39 -2.05 6.04 2.80
N VAL A 40 -2.95 6.73 2.10
CA VAL A 40 -3.02 8.18 2.13
C VAL A 40 -3.68 8.74 3.39
N LEU A 41 -4.44 7.92 4.12
CA LEU A 41 -5.15 8.34 5.35
C LEU A 41 -4.23 9.04 6.34
N GLY A 42 -3.07 8.44 6.65
CA GLY A 42 -2.11 9.01 7.58
C GLY A 42 -1.53 10.35 7.09
N MET A 43 -1.22 10.45 5.81
CA MET A 43 -0.64 11.65 5.21
C MET A 43 -1.64 12.80 5.05
N MET A 44 -2.92 12.46 4.89
CA MET A 44 -3.99 13.45 4.70
C MET A 44 -4.30 14.23 5.98
N VAL A 45 -4.27 13.53 7.11
CA VAL A 45 -4.57 14.11 8.44
C VAL A 45 -3.55 15.17 8.82
N ASP A 46 -2.29 14.98 8.48
CA ASP A 46 -1.18 15.85 8.86
C ASP A 46 -1.39 17.30 8.40
N ASN A 47 -1.86 17.51 7.18
CA ASN A 47 -2.13 18.86 6.65
C ASN A 47 -3.14 19.64 7.53
N SER A 48 -4.21 18.98 7.94
CA SER A 48 -5.25 19.56 8.78
C SER A 48 -4.76 19.83 10.20
N ILE A 49 -3.95 18.93 10.75
CA ILE A 49 -3.36 19.08 12.08
C ILE A 49 -2.43 20.29 12.10
N VAL A 50 -1.50 20.41 11.16
CA VAL A 50 -0.53 21.50 11.11
C VAL A 50 -1.21 22.87 11.05
N VAL A 51 -2.24 23.03 10.21
CA VAL A 51 -3.00 24.28 10.10
C VAL A 51 -3.76 24.58 11.40
N ALA A 52 -4.43 23.58 11.95
CA ALA A 52 -5.24 23.76 13.14
C ALA A 52 -4.37 24.06 14.39
N GLU A 53 -3.26 23.35 14.54
CA GLU A 53 -2.34 23.53 15.67
C GLU A 53 -1.62 24.88 15.60
N ASN A 54 -1.14 25.30 14.43
CA ASN A 54 -0.50 26.61 14.29
C ASN A 54 -1.49 27.75 14.58
N THR A 55 -2.74 27.63 14.11
CA THR A 55 -3.78 28.61 14.42
C THR A 55 -4.03 28.68 15.93
N TYR A 56 -4.13 27.53 16.59
CA TYR A 56 -4.39 27.45 18.01
C TYR A 56 -3.21 28.03 18.82
N ARG A 57 -1.97 27.73 18.40
CA ARG A 57 -0.76 28.30 19.02
C ARG A 57 -0.73 29.82 18.93
N LEU A 58 -1.01 30.41 17.78
CA LEU A 58 -1.05 31.86 17.61
C LEU A 58 -2.15 32.48 18.45
N MET A 59 -3.30 31.84 18.60
CA MET A 59 -4.35 32.31 19.50
C MET A 59 -3.91 32.27 20.98
N GLN A 60 -3.14 31.27 21.39
CA GLN A 60 -2.54 31.23 22.73
C GLN A 60 -1.49 32.33 22.94
N GLU A 61 -0.79 32.74 21.88
CA GLU A 61 0.15 33.88 21.90
C GLU A 61 -0.57 35.25 21.96
N GLY A 62 -1.92 35.26 21.91
CA GLY A 62 -2.71 36.45 22.06
C GLY A 62 -3.28 37.07 20.79
N TYR A 63 -3.04 36.44 19.64
CA TYR A 63 -3.66 36.88 18.38
C TYR A 63 -5.17 36.67 18.40
N GLU A 64 -5.91 37.60 17.78
CA GLU A 64 -7.33 37.39 17.54
C GLU A 64 -7.54 36.28 16.52
N ARG A 65 -8.64 35.54 16.64
CA ARG A 65 -8.96 34.39 15.78
C ARG A 65 -8.70 34.66 14.30
N LYS A 66 -9.19 35.77 13.76
CA LYS A 66 -9.03 36.10 12.34
C LYS A 66 -7.58 36.35 11.95
N GLU A 67 -6.85 37.04 12.80
CA GLU A 67 -5.41 37.29 12.58
C GLU A 67 -4.60 36.00 12.68
N ALA A 68 -4.88 35.17 13.69
CA ALA A 68 -4.24 33.89 13.87
C ALA A 68 -4.43 32.98 12.63
N VAL A 69 -5.65 32.90 12.09
CA VAL A 69 -5.93 32.14 10.87
C VAL A 69 -5.16 32.69 9.67
N LEU A 70 -5.13 34.01 9.47
CA LEU A 70 -4.41 34.62 8.36
C LEU A 70 -2.89 34.45 8.48
N GLN A 71 -2.35 34.58 9.70
CA GLN A 71 -0.93 34.38 9.94
C GLN A 71 -0.53 32.90 9.74
N THR A 72 -1.36 31.98 10.27
CA THR A 72 -1.17 30.53 10.00
C THR A 72 -1.05 30.24 8.52
N PHE A 73 -1.92 30.82 7.70
CA PHE A 73 -1.86 30.60 6.26
C PHE A 73 -0.52 31.03 5.66
N LYS A 74 0.02 32.17 6.07
CA LYS A 74 1.34 32.64 5.61
C LYS A 74 2.47 31.71 6.05
N ASP A 75 2.40 31.21 7.27
CA ASP A 75 3.47 30.42 7.89
C ASP A 75 3.50 28.97 7.32
N VAL A 76 2.32 28.37 7.04
CA VAL A 76 2.23 26.96 6.68
C VAL A 76 2.05 26.68 5.20
N LEU A 77 1.71 27.67 4.38
CA LEU A 77 1.47 27.50 2.94
C LEU A 77 2.66 26.83 2.23
N VAL A 78 3.86 27.41 2.41
CA VAL A 78 5.06 26.89 1.75
C VAL A 78 5.43 25.48 2.25
N PRO A 79 5.50 25.20 3.55
CA PRO A 79 5.71 23.85 4.06
C PRO A 79 4.71 22.81 3.52
N LEU A 80 3.42 23.13 3.48
CA LEU A 80 2.40 22.21 2.97
C LEU A 80 2.55 21.94 1.47
N LEU A 81 2.85 22.97 0.67
CA LEU A 81 3.13 22.79 -0.75
C LEU A 81 4.38 21.94 -0.98
N VAL A 82 5.44 22.17 -0.22
CA VAL A 82 6.68 21.39 -0.33
C VAL A 82 6.42 19.93 0.04
N SER A 83 5.71 19.65 1.15
CA SER A 83 5.34 18.30 1.55
C SER A 83 4.54 17.60 0.45
N PHE A 84 3.53 18.26 -0.12
CA PHE A 84 2.73 17.73 -1.22
C PHE A 84 3.61 17.40 -2.43
N LEU A 85 4.52 18.29 -2.83
CA LEU A 85 5.41 18.09 -3.96
C LEU A 85 6.38 16.92 -3.74
N VAL A 86 6.96 16.81 -2.53
CA VAL A 86 7.89 15.71 -2.19
C VAL A 86 7.17 14.35 -2.26
N ILE A 87 5.99 14.24 -1.66
CA ILE A 87 5.20 13.00 -1.71
C ILE A 87 4.78 12.71 -3.15
N SER A 88 4.31 13.73 -3.88
CA SER A 88 3.94 13.59 -5.29
C SER A 88 5.11 13.11 -6.15
N ALA A 89 6.30 13.65 -5.96
CA ALA A 89 7.50 13.23 -6.66
C ALA A 89 7.89 11.78 -6.38
N ALA A 90 7.64 11.29 -5.15
CA ALA A 90 7.88 9.89 -4.79
C ALA A 90 6.90 8.92 -5.47
N PHE A 91 5.63 9.30 -5.61
CA PHE A 91 4.59 8.46 -6.24
C PHE A 91 4.53 8.60 -7.76
N PHE A 92 5.00 9.72 -8.31
CA PHE A 92 4.92 10.03 -9.74
C PHE A 92 5.54 8.98 -10.67
N PRO A 93 6.73 8.39 -10.38
CA PRO A 93 7.31 7.35 -11.22
C PRO A 93 6.44 6.11 -11.37
N LEU A 94 5.62 5.77 -10.35
CA LEU A 94 4.73 4.61 -10.38
C LEU A 94 3.60 4.76 -11.42
N LEU A 95 3.24 5.99 -11.80
CA LEU A 95 2.25 6.24 -12.85
C LEU A 95 2.76 5.83 -14.25
N PHE A 96 4.06 5.74 -14.45
CA PHE A 96 4.68 5.41 -15.74
C PHE A 96 5.14 3.95 -15.83
N MET A 97 4.83 3.14 -14.83
CA MET A 97 5.14 1.71 -14.90
C MET A 97 4.37 1.05 -16.03
N SER A 98 5.09 0.37 -16.93
CA SER A 98 4.53 -0.36 -18.05
C SER A 98 4.26 -1.83 -17.72
N GLY A 99 3.53 -2.51 -18.61
CA GLY A 99 3.21 -3.93 -18.46
C GLY A 99 1.99 -4.21 -17.57
N ILE A 100 1.77 -5.48 -17.27
CA ILE A 100 0.61 -5.96 -16.49
C ILE A 100 0.67 -5.42 -15.05
N ILE A 101 1.85 -5.48 -14.45
CA ILE A 101 2.09 -5.01 -13.07
C ILE A 101 1.82 -3.51 -12.98
N GLY A 102 2.30 -2.72 -13.95
CA GLY A 102 2.06 -1.29 -13.99
C GLY A 102 0.57 -0.95 -14.03
N LYS A 103 -0.21 -1.65 -14.86
CA LYS A 103 -1.67 -1.48 -14.93
C LYS A 103 -2.38 -1.79 -13.61
N PHE A 104 -1.91 -2.82 -12.90
CA PHE A 104 -2.44 -3.18 -11.59
C PHE A 104 -2.12 -2.12 -10.53
N ILE A 105 -0.87 -1.68 -10.47
CA ILE A 105 -0.39 -0.77 -9.43
C ILE A 105 -0.86 0.68 -9.67
N LEU A 106 -1.16 1.07 -10.91
CA LEU A 106 -1.55 2.43 -11.31
C LEU A 106 -2.61 3.06 -10.39
N GLY A 107 -3.55 2.26 -9.90
CA GLY A 107 -4.62 2.72 -9.01
C GLY A 107 -4.10 3.32 -7.69
N ILE A 108 -2.99 2.83 -7.17
CA ILE A 108 -2.42 3.30 -5.88
C ILE A 108 -1.92 4.74 -6.00
N PRO A 109 -0.92 5.05 -6.86
CA PRO A 109 -0.39 6.41 -6.97
C PRO A 109 -1.44 7.41 -7.45
N ALA A 110 -2.35 7.00 -8.33
CA ALA A 110 -3.42 7.88 -8.80
C ALA A 110 -4.35 8.31 -7.64
N VAL A 111 -4.81 7.36 -6.84
CA VAL A 111 -5.66 7.64 -5.67
C VAL A 111 -4.93 8.47 -4.63
N VAL A 112 -3.67 8.15 -4.35
CA VAL A 112 -2.85 8.89 -3.38
C VAL A 112 -2.70 10.34 -3.82
N LEU A 113 -2.31 10.60 -5.07
CA LEU A 113 -2.10 11.95 -5.58
C LEU A 113 -3.38 12.77 -5.61
N ILE A 114 -4.50 12.18 -6.05
CA ILE A 114 -5.81 12.85 -6.06
C ILE A 114 -6.22 13.23 -4.63
N THR A 115 -6.13 12.28 -3.69
CA THR A 115 -6.56 12.51 -2.31
C THR A 115 -5.67 13.52 -1.60
N LEU A 116 -4.35 13.49 -1.83
CA LEU A 116 -3.43 14.50 -1.31
C LEU A 116 -3.70 15.89 -1.87
N ALA A 117 -4.00 15.99 -3.18
CA ALA A 117 -4.39 17.26 -3.79
C ALA A 117 -5.70 17.80 -3.19
N CYS A 118 -6.70 16.94 -3.00
CA CYS A 118 -7.95 17.29 -2.31
C CYS A 118 -7.69 17.74 -0.87
N SER A 119 -6.82 17.03 -0.13
CA SER A 119 -6.43 17.38 1.24
C SER A 119 -5.75 18.75 1.31
N LEU A 120 -4.82 19.01 0.41
CA LEU A 120 -4.13 20.30 0.32
C LEU A 120 -5.11 21.44 0.02
N LEU A 121 -5.98 21.27 -0.98
CA LEU A 121 -7.00 22.26 -1.31
C LEU A 121 -7.94 22.50 -0.14
N PHE A 122 -8.35 21.44 0.54
CA PHE A 122 -9.20 21.56 1.72
C PHE A 122 -8.50 22.33 2.85
N ALA A 123 -7.26 21.98 3.15
CA ALA A 123 -6.47 22.63 4.21
C ALA A 123 -6.24 24.11 3.93
N LEU A 124 -6.08 24.50 2.66
CA LEU A 124 -5.82 25.90 2.29
C LEU A 124 -7.08 26.75 2.13
N VAL A 125 -8.21 26.17 1.71
CA VAL A 125 -9.42 26.93 1.38
C VAL A 125 -10.52 26.75 2.41
N PHE A 126 -10.86 25.54 2.77
CA PHE A 126 -12.01 25.25 3.61
C PHE A 126 -11.68 25.30 5.10
N LEU A 127 -10.53 24.76 5.48
CA LEU A 127 -10.14 24.66 6.89
C LEU A 127 -9.97 26.04 7.57
N PRO A 128 -9.32 27.05 6.95
CA PRO A 128 -9.25 28.39 7.51
C PRO A 128 -10.63 29.00 7.77
N ASN A 129 -11.57 28.79 6.84
CA ASN A 129 -12.94 29.28 6.99
C ASN A 129 -13.69 28.59 8.14
N TRP A 130 -13.48 27.29 8.32
CA TRP A 130 -14.04 26.52 9.44
C TRP A 130 -13.45 26.93 10.77
N LEU A 131 -12.13 27.10 10.85
CA LEU A 131 -11.45 27.60 12.05
C LEU A 131 -11.96 28.99 12.43
N ASN A 132 -12.10 29.89 11.45
CA ASN A 132 -12.63 31.22 11.70
C ASN A 132 -14.12 31.22 12.13
N LYS A 133 -14.89 30.20 11.78
CA LYS A 133 -16.31 30.11 12.16
C LYS A 133 -16.53 29.42 13.51
N PHE A 134 -15.78 28.36 13.80
CA PHE A 134 -16.05 27.47 14.92
C PHE A 134 -15.13 27.67 16.13
N LEU A 135 -14.00 28.36 15.98
CA LEU A 135 -13.18 28.71 17.12
C LEU A 135 -13.75 29.92 17.88
N PRO A 136 -13.57 30.03 19.19
CA PRO A 136 -13.91 31.24 19.97
C PRO A 136 -13.08 32.45 19.51
N ASN A 137 -13.57 33.66 19.69
CA ASN A 137 -12.87 34.88 19.25
C ASN A 137 -11.53 35.10 19.92
N LYS A 138 -11.45 34.76 21.20
CA LYS A 138 -10.23 34.77 22.01
C LYS A 138 -10.24 33.50 22.83
N LEU A 139 -9.10 32.83 22.89
CA LEU A 139 -8.89 31.85 23.94
C LEU A 139 -8.71 32.72 25.22
N GLU A 140 -9.51 32.46 26.23
CA GLU A 140 -9.17 32.98 27.55
C GLU A 140 -7.73 32.52 27.79
N ALA A 141 -6.83 33.50 27.92
CA ALA A 141 -5.46 33.18 28.24
C ALA A 141 -5.54 32.47 29.61
N LYS A 142 -5.52 31.16 29.59
CA LYS A 142 -5.21 30.38 30.77
C LYS A 142 -3.79 30.76 31.11
N VAL A 143 -3.73 31.80 31.95
CA VAL A 143 -2.51 32.30 32.53
C VAL A 143 -1.77 31.10 33.10
N LYS A 144 -0.60 30.89 32.61
CA LYS A 144 0.65 30.34 33.18
C LYS A 144 0.62 29.42 34.43
N ASP A 145 -0.54 29.05 34.98
CA ASP A 145 -0.63 28.20 36.16
C ASP A 145 -0.83 26.70 35.89
N GLU A 146 -1.17 26.30 34.66
CA GLU A 146 -1.19 24.87 34.30
C GLU A 146 0.21 24.24 34.23
N SER A 147 1.27 25.03 34.31
CA SER A 147 2.66 24.52 34.35
C SER A 147 3.02 23.79 35.66
N ILE A 148 2.16 23.82 36.66
CA ILE A 148 2.41 23.21 37.98
C ILE A 148 1.61 21.91 38.16
N GLU A 149 0.38 21.82 37.64
CA GLU A 149 -0.42 20.58 37.73
C GLU A 149 -0.08 19.49 36.67
N GLU A 150 0.53 19.86 35.53
CA GLU A 150 1.01 18.86 34.55
C GLU A 150 2.27 18.11 35.01
N LYS A 151 2.92 18.52 36.10
CA LYS A 151 4.13 17.88 36.62
C LYS A 151 3.89 16.64 37.50
N GLU A 152 2.66 16.40 37.93
CA GLU A 152 2.32 15.32 38.86
C GLU A 152 1.60 14.15 38.19
N GLY A 153 2.24 13.50 37.20
CA GLY A 153 1.66 12.33 36.59
C GLY A 153 2.60 11.65 35.61
N ILE A 154 2.20 10.50 35.12
CA ILE A 154 2.92 9.71 34.09
C ILE A 154 3.28 10.60 32.89
N PHE A 155 2.44 11.58 32.54
CA PHE A 155 2.68 12.51 31.44
C PHE A 155 3.85 13.48 31.72
N GLY A 156 4.02 13.93 32.96
CA GLY A 156 5.17 14.76 33.37
C GLY A 156 6.49 14.02 33.21
N ILE A 157 6.53 12.74 33.59
CA ILE A 157 7.71 11.88 33.45
C ILE A 157 8.07 11.71 31.96
N ILE A 158 7.06 11.52 31.10
CA ILE A 158 7.27 11.38 29.65
C ILE A 158 7.84 12.69 29.06
N ILE A 159 7.32 13.85 29.45
CA ILE A 159 7.79 15.14 28.97
C ILE A 159 9.24 15.40 29.42
N GLU A 160 9.58 15.09 30.68
CA GLU A 160 10.95 15.26 31.19
C GLU A 160 11.94 14.32 30.46
N ALA A 161 11.57 13.04 30.29
CA ALA A 161 12.37 12.10 29.53
C ALA A 161 12.56 12.56 28.07
N TYR A 162 11.51 13.07 27.44
CA TYR A 162 11.56 13.63 26.10
C TYR A 162 12.49 14.84 25.99
N LYS A 163 12.36 15.81 26.93
CA LYS A 163 13.24 16.98 27.02
C LYS A 163 14.71 16.56 27.20
N ALA A 164 14.97 15.62 28.11
CA ALA A 164 16.32 15.11 28.34
C ALA A 164 16.91 14.46 27.07
N THR A 165 16.10 13.65 26.39
CA THR A 165 16.52 12.97 25.15
C THR A 165 16.83 13.97 24.03
N ILE A 166 15.96 14.97 23.82
CA ILE A 166 16.21 16.02 22.82
C ILE A 166 17.45 16.85 23.17
N THR A 167 17.60 17.25 24.43
CA THR A 167 18.75 18.02 24.86
C THR A 167 20.06 17.25 24.65
N PHE A 168 20.06 15.95 24.95
CA PHE A 168 21.19 15.06 24.67
C PHE A 168 21.46 14.96 23.17
N ALA A 169 20.41 14.77 22.36
CA ALA A 169 20.53 14.64 20.90
C ALA A 169 21.09 15.91 20.25
N LEU A 170 20.63 17.09 20.69
CA LEU A 170 21.11 18.36 20.19
C LEU A 170 22.56 18.63 20.63
N LYS A 171 22.91 18.29 21.87
CA LYS A 171 24.29 18.42 22.38
C LYS A 171 25.28 17.52 21.63
N HIS A 172 24.85 16.29 21.29
CA HIS A 172 25.67 15.30 20.61
C HIS A 172 25.19 15.00 19.18
N ARG A 173 24.79 16.05 18.47
CA ARG A 173 24.15 15.96 17.13
C ARG A 173 24.90 15.10 16.13
N VAL A 174 26.24 15.19 16.10
CA VAL A 174 27.09 14.39 15.17
C VAL A 174 27.08 12.91 15.54
N LEU A 175 27.13 12.58 16.83
CA LEU A 175 27.07 11.21 17.33
C LEU A 175 25.71 10.58 17.01
N VAL A 176 24.62 11.32 17.26
CA VAL A 176 23.26 10.84 17.00
C VAL A 176 23.05 10.64 15.51
N LEU A 177 23.48 11.59 14.66
CA LEU A 177 23.42 11.45 13.22
C LEU A 177 24.22 10.24 12.72
N GLY A 178 25.44 10.06 13.23
CA GLY A 178 26.29 8.92 12.91
C GLY A 178 25.64 7.59 13.30
N LEU A 179 25.06 7.53 14.50
CA LEU A 179 24.36 6.32 14.98
C LEU A 179 23.16 5.97 14.08
N PHE A 180 22.32 6.95 13.73
CA PHE A 180 21.19 6.72 12.81
C PHE A 180 21.67 6.28 11.44
N THR A 181 22.72 6.88 10.92
CA THR A 181 23.30 6.49 9.62
C THR A 181 23.81 5.05 9.67
N ILE A 182 24.51 4.65 10.72
CA ILE A 182 25.00 3.28 10.90
C ILE A 182 23.83 2.30 10.99
N ILE A 183 22.82 2.61 11.82
CA ILE A 183 21.62 1.77 11.95
C ILE A 183 20.91 1.62 10.61
N PHE A 184 20.77 2.71 9.85
CA PHE A 184 20.15 2.69 8.52
C PHE A 184 20.86 1.73 7.56
N PHE A 185 22.18 1.86 7.42
CA PHE A 185 22.95 0.98 6.55
C PHE A 185 22.99 -0.47 7.04
N LEU A 186 23.07 -0.69 8.35
CA LEU A 186 22.99 -2.02 8.94
C LEU A 186 21.64 -2.70 8.65
N THR A 187 20.55 -1.95 8.79
CA THR A 187 19.18 -2.44 8.48
C THR A 187 19.05 -2.76 6.98
N LEU A 188 19.58 -1.90 6.11
CA LEU A 188 19.56 -2.13 4.67
C LEU A 188 20.37 -3.38 4.29
N PHE A 189 21.54 -3.56 4.88
CA PHE A 189 22.37 -4.76 4.71
C PHE A 189 21.68 -6.02 5.21
N ALA A 190 21.09 -5.97 6.41
CA ALA A 190 20.33 -7.07 6.98
C ALA A 190 19.11 -7.43 6.12
N ALA A 191 18.37 -6.43 5.64
CA ALA A 191 17.25 -6.63 4.75
C ALA A 191 17.68 -7.34 3.46
N GLY A 192 18.77 -6.88 2.82
CA GLY A 192 19.28 -7.50 1.59
C GLY A 192 19.78 -8.93 1.77
N LYS A 193 20.25 -9.27 2.98
CA LYS A 193 20.78 -10.61 3.26
C LYS A 193 19.73 -11.60 3.76
N PHE A 194 18.78 -11.16 4.57
CA PHE A 194 17.84 -12.04 5.28
C PHE A 194 16.41 -12.01 4.75
N LEU A 195 16.00 -10.96 4.01
CA LEU A 195 14.66 -10.90 3.43
C LEU A 195 14.72 -11.29 1.95
N PRO A 196 14.09 -12.42 1.57
CA PRO A 196 13.90 -12.71 0.15
C PRO A 196 12.93 -11.67 -0.45
N PHE A 197 13.32 -11.05 -1.55
CA PHE A 197 12.42 -10.17 -2.29
C PHE A 197 11.40 -11.02 -3.06
N VAL A 198 10.19 -11.09 -2.53
CA VAL A 198 9.07 -11.79 -3.18
C VAL A 198 7.97 -10.76 -3.46
N MET A 199 7.79 -10.41 -4.72
CA MET A 199 6.77 -9.43 -5.13
C MET A 199 5.35 -9.96 -4.92
N PHE A 200 5.13 -11.24 -5.22
CA PHE A 200 3.89 -11.95 -4.93
C PHE A 200 4.24 -13.28 -4.27
N PRO A 201 3.70 -13.56 -3.07
CA PRO A 201 3.92 -14.85 -2.42
C PRO A 201 3.25 -15.95 -3.24
N SER A 202 4.06 -16.76 -3.95
CA SER A 202 3.57 -17.83 -4.83
C SER A 202 3.40 -19.19 -4.12
N GLY A 203 3.85 -19.29 -2.90
CA GLY A 203 3.80 -20.56 -2.14
C GLY A 203 2.43 -20.95 -1.61
N SER A 204 1.48 -20.00 -1.53
CA SER A 204 0.11 -20.22 -1.08
C SER A 204 -0.88 -20.42 -2.23
N GLU A 205 -0.42 -20.39 -3.47
CA GLU A 205 -1.29 -20.54 -4.64
C GLU A 205 -2.01 -21.89 -4.61
N GLU A 206 -3.32 -21.82 -4.75
CA GLU A 206 -4.17 -23.01 -4.83
C GLU A 206 -4.22 -23.55 -6.27
N ASP A 207 -3.97 -22.69 -7.25
CA ASP A 207 -4.05 -22.98 -8.67
C ASP A 207 -2.66 -23.14 -9.29
N ILE A 208 -2.34 -24.34 -9.78
CA ILE A 208 -1.12 -24.65 -10.53
C ILE A 208 -1.48 -24.78 -12.00
N GLU A 209 -0.95 -23.88 -12.81
CA GLU A 209 -1.14 -23.91 -14.25
C GLU A 209 0.02 -24.67 -14.93
N ILE A 210 -0.30 -25.74 -15.66
CA ILE A 210 0.63 -26.52 -16.46
C ILE A 210 0.29 -26.27 -17.94
N LYS A 211 1.20 -25.65 -18.67
CA LYS A 211 1.06 -25.37 -20.09
C LYS A 211 1.82 -26.40 -20.89
N ILE A 212 1.15 -27.07 -21.80
CA ILE A 212 1.73 -28.13 -22.63
C ILE A 212 1.67 -27.69 -24.08
N TRP A 213 2.82 -27.74 -24.72
CA TRP A 213 2.98 -27.39 -26.13
C TRP A 213 3.47 -28.61 -26.88
N MET A 214 2.60 -29.13 -27.78
CA MET A 214 2.93 -30.18 -28.69
C MET A 214 3.65 -29.62 -29.93
N PRO A 215 4.40 -30.44 -30.69
CA PRO A 215 4.97 -30.00 -31.96
C PRO A 215 3.92 -29.45 -32.92
N ILE A 216 4.28 -28.39 -33.65
CA ILE A 216 3.40 -27.79 -34.67
C ILE A 216 3.01 -28.87 -35.70
N GLY A 217 1.71 -29.00 -35.99
CA GLY A 217 1.17 -30.04 -36.85
C GLY A 217 0.59 -31.25 -36.09
N SER A 218 0.70 -31.30 -34.78
CA SER A 218 0.04 -32.33 -33.97
C SER A 218 -1.49 -32.22 -34.08
N THR A 219 -2.16 -33.34 -34.21
CA THR A 219 -3.62 -33.41 -34.26
C THR A 219 -4.23 -33.24 -32.86
N LEU A 220 -5.48 -32.79 -32.81
CA LEU A 220 -6.22 -32.66 -31.55
C LEU A 220 -6.31 -34.00 -30.81
N GLN A 221 -6.49 -35.13 -31.57
CA GLN A 221 -6.56 -36.47 -31.00
C GLN A 221 -5.25 -36.84 -30.28
N LYS A 222 -4.09 -36.60 -30.90
CA LYS A 222 -2.79 -36.87 -30.30
C LYS A 222 -2.57 -36.04 -29.03
N ASN A 223 -3.05 -34.79 -29.04
CA ASN A 223 -2.98 -33.93 -27.88
C ASN A 223 -3.88 -34.45 -26.73
N LEU A 224 -5.09 -34.92 -27.07
CA LEU A 224 -6.02 -35.54 -26.13
C LEU A 224 -5.41 -36.81 -25.49
N ASP A 225 -4.88 -37.71 -26.29
CA ASP A 225 -4.24 -38.96 -25.83
C ASP A 225 -3.06 -38.69 -24.88
N THR A 226 -2.32 -37.59 -25.13
CA THR A 226 -1.22 -37.16 -24.25
C THR A 226 -1.75 -36.64 -22.93
N MET A 227 -2.82 -35.86 -22.95
CA MET A 227 -3.44 -35.30 -21.73
C MET A 227 -4.06 -36.39 -20.87
N GLU A 228 -4.76 -37.38 -21.48
CA GLU A 228 -5.33 -38.53 -20.77
C GLU A 228 -4.28 -39.36 -20.01
N LYS A 229 -3.05 -39.39 -20.50
CA LYS A 229 -1.93 -40.05 -19.81
C LYS A 229 -1.33 -39.23 -18.69
N LEU A 230 -1.32 -37.90 -18.84
CA LEU A 230 -0.72 -36.97 -17.85
C LEU A 230 -1.64 -36.71 -16.66
N GLU A 231 -2.95 -36.64 -16.87
CA GLU A 231 -3.94 -36.30 -15.84
C GLU A 231 -3.89 -37.23 -14.60
N PRO A 232 -3.87 -38.58 -14.75
CA PRO A 232 -3.79 -39.48 -13.63
C PRO A 232 -2.51 -39.28 -12.79
N THR A 233 -1.39 -39.07 -13.49
CA THR A 233 -0.08 -38.92 -12.85
C THR A 233 0.00 -37.60 -12.08
N VAL A 234 -0.45 -36.51 -12.66
CA VAL A 234 -0.48 -35.20 -11.99
C VAL A 234 -1.42 -35.24 -10.78
N THR A 235 -2.57 -35.92 -10.91
CA THR A 235 -3.50 -36.10 -9.80
C THR A 235 -2.89 -36.92 -8.66
N LEU A 236 -2.18 -37.98 -9.00
CA LEU A 236 -1.51 -38.86 -8.04
C LEU A 236 -0.37 -38.12 -7.31
N MET A 237 0.37 -37.25 -8.02
CA MET A 237 1.41 -36.42 -7.43
C MET A 237 0.86 -35.36 -6.45
N ALA A 238 -0.33 -34.84 -6.70
CA ALA A 238 -0.99 -33.91 -5.80
C ALA A 238 -1.45 -34.57 -4.47
N GLY A 239 -1.65 -35.88 -4.48
CA GLY A 239 -1.93 -36.68 -3.29
C GLY A 239 -3.18 -36.22 -2.54
N LYS A 240 -3.08 -36.12 -1.21
CA LYS A 240 -4.19 -35.73 -0.34
C LYS A 240 -4.61 -34.26 -0.48
N ASP A 241 -3.75 -33.43 -1.04
CA ASP A 241 -4.02 -32.01 -1.21
C ASP A 241 -4.71 -31.69 -2.55
N PHE A 242 -5.05 -32.70 -3.33
CA PHE A 242 -5.80 -32.60 -4.57
C PHE A 242 -7.25 -32.17 -4.32
N LYS A 243 -7.72 -31.18 -5.06
CA LYS A 243 -9.11 -30.74 -5.03
C LYS A 243 -9.85 -31.05 -6.32
N TYR A 244 -9.33 -30.58 -7.44
CA TYR A 244 -9.78 -30.93 -8.79
C TYR A 244 -8.71 -30.61 -9.83
N LEU A 245 -8.83 -31.28 -11.00
CA LEU A 245 -8.04 -31.00 -12.18
C LEU A 245 -8.98 -30.60 -13.33
N ARG A 246 -8.61 -29.55 -14.03
CA ARG A 246 -9.33 -29.09 -15.22
C ARG A 246 -8.38 -29.06 -16.40
N SER A 247 -8.71 -29.82 -17.43
CA SER A 247 -7.94 -29.85 -18.68
C SER A 247 -8.68 -29.08 -19.77
N ARG A 248 -7.94 -28.29 -20.51
CA ARG A 248 -8.41 -27.59 -21.70
C ARG A 248 -7.49 -27.98 -22.86
N ILE A 249 -8.03 -28.62 -23.88
CA ILE A 249 -7.28 -29.15 -24.99
C ILE A 249 -7.59 -28.35 -26.26
N GLY A 250 -6.55 -27.94 -26.99
CA GLY A 250 -6.72 -27.13 -28.18
C GLY A 250 -7.05 -25.66 -27.92
N ILE A 251 -7.02 -25.24 -26.66
CA ILE A 251 -7.28 -23.85 -26.25
C ILE A 251 -6.14 -23.39 -25.35
N HIS A 252 -5.64 -22.22 -25.61
CA HIS A 252 -4.69 -21.54 -24.75
C HIS A 252 -5.34 -20.26 -24.23
N GLU A 253 -5.79 -20.29 -23.00
CA GLU A 253 -6.51 -19.18 -22.39
C GLU A 253 -5.97 -18.88 -21.00
N ASN A 254 -5.14 -17.85 -20.92
CA ASN A 254 -5.01 -17.05 -19.73
C ASN A 254 -4.97 -15.56 -20.13
N PRO A 255 -6.10 -14.87 -20.12
CA PRO A 255 -6.19 -13.49 -20.60
C PRO A 255 -5.31 -12.52 -19.80
N ILE A 256 -4.83 -12.91 -18.61
CA ILE A 256 -3.96 -12.08 -17.76
C ILE A 256 -2.48 -12.29 -18.10
N VAL A 257 -2.08 -13.52 -18.42
CA VAL A 257 -0.66 -13.90 -18.58
C VAL A 257 -0.28 -14.11 -20.05
N ASP A 258 -1.25 -14.46 -20.91
CA ASP A 258 -0.99 -14.72 -22.32
C ASP A 258 -1.59 -13.62 -23.21
N PRO A 259 -0.74 -12.88 -23.94
CA PRO A 259 -1.22 -11.80 -24.81
C PRO A 259 -1.95 -12.29 -26.08
N LYS A 260 -1.97 -13.59 -26.36
CA LYS A 260 -2.64 -14.17 -27.52
C LYS A 260 -3.48 -15.40 -27.13
N PRO A 261 -4.61 -15.21 -26.44
CA PRO A 261 -5.55 -16.30 -26.24
C PRO A 261 -6.13 -16.73 -27.58
N GLY A 262 -6.18 -18.03 -27.85
CA GLY A 262 -6.70 -18.54 -29.12
C GLY A 262 -6.89 -20.03 -29.14
N LEU A 263 -7.62 -20.48 -30.17
CA LEU A 263 -7.80 -21.90 -30.51
C LEU A 263 -6.54 -22.37 -31.26
N GLU A 264 -5.72 -23.18 -30.61
CA GLU A 264 -4.53 -23.78 -31.22
C GLU A 264 -4.46 -25.26 -30.84
N VAL A 265 -4.71 -26.11 -31.83
CA VAL A 265 -4.84 -27.57 -31.70
C VAL A 265 -3.65 -28.25 -31.00
N HIS A 266 -2.47 -27.65 -31.12
CA HIS A 266 -1.22 -28.16 -30.53
C HIS A 266 -0.93 -27.67 -29.11
N ARG A 267 -1.81 -26.88 -28.53
CA ARG A 267 -1.65 -26.36 -27.17
C ARG A 267 -2.70 -26.89 -26.22
N SER A 268 -2.30 -27.16 -25.00
CA SER A 268 -3.19 -27.61 -23.94
C SER A 268 -2.80 -26.99 -22.61
N HIS A 269 -3.77 -26.91 -21.74
CA HIS A 269 -3.65 -26.27 -20.46
C HIS A 269 -4.31 -27.15 -19.38
N LEU A 270 -3.52 -27.55 -18.39
CA LEU A 270 -3.99 -28.21 -17.18
C LEU A 270 -4.00 -27.23 -16.02
N ASN A 271 -5.12 -27.08 -15.36
CA ASN A 271 -5.23 -26.31 -14.12
C ASN A 271 -5.49 -27.29 -12.98
N LEU A 272 -4.45 -27.50 -12.15
CA LEU A 272 -4.51 -28.31 -10.94
C LEU A 272 -4.88 -27.39 -9.77
N LYS A 273 -6.01 -27.65 -9.16
CA LYS A 273 -6.46 -26.98 -7.94
C LYS A 273 -6.11 -27.81 -6.71
N LEU A 274 -5.39 -27.20 -5.80
CA LEU A 274 -5.10 -27.77 -4.48
C LEU A 274 -6.10 -27.26 -3.43
N VAL A 275 -6.15 -27.94 -2.30
CA VAL A 275 -6.84 -27.41 -1.11
C VAL A 275 -6.14 -26.15 -0.61
N PRO A 276 -6.84 -25.27 0.15
CA PRO A 276 -6.24 -24.07 0.73
C PRO A 276 -4.96 -24.37 1.50
N ALA A 277 -3.98 -23.46 1.45
CA ALA A 277 -2.66 -23.69 2.06
C ALA A 277 -2.72 -24.05 3.56
N ALA A 278 -3.75 -23.56 4.28
CA ALA A 278 -3.95 -23.87 5.69
C ALA A 278 -4.36 -25.34 5.94
N ASP A 279 -5.02 -25.98 4.97
CA ASP A 279 -5.57 -27.32 5.09
C ASP A 279 -4.67 -28.41 4.46
N ARG A 280 -3.54 -28.01 3.85
CA ARG A 280 -2.62 -28.92 3.17
C ARG A 280 -1.87 -29.83 4.12
N GLN A 281 -1.82 -31.10 3.77
CA GLN A 281 -1.15 -32.13 4.54
C GLN A 281 0.23 -32.51 4.00
N GLU A 282 0.37 -32.55 2.66
CA GLU A 282 1.58 -33.03 1.97
C GLU A 282 2.39 -31.89 1.36
N TRP A 283 1.72 -30.93 0.73
CA TRP A 283 2.37 -29.85 -0.04
C TRP A 283 2.14 -28.48 0.60
N LYS A 284 2.70 -28.27 1.79
CA LYS A 284 2.63 -26.94 2.46
C LYS A 284 3.14 -25.81 1.56
N ASP A 285 4.12 -26.09 0.74
CA ASP A 285 4.63 -25.19 -0.30
C ASP A 285 4.36 -25.79 -1.69
N ALA A 286 3.45 -25.18 -2.43
CA ALA A 286 3.08 -25.62 -3.78
C ALA A 286 4.24 -25.61 -4.77
N ARG A 287 5.30 -24.83 -4.52
CA ARG A 287 6.49 -24.78 -5.39
C ARG A 287 7.23 -26.10 -5.47
N ILE A 288 7.24 -26.87 -4.39
CA ILE A 288 7.89 -28.18 -4.35
C ILE A 288 7.14 -29.15 -5.27
N LEU A 289 5.82 -29.13 -5.24
CA LEU A 289 4.99 -29.93 -6.15
C LEU A 289 5.19 -29.49 -7.61
N VAL A 290 5.22 -28.19 -7.87
CA VAL A 290 5.48 -27.64 -9.22
C VAL A 290 6.82 -28.13 -9.75
N GLN A 291 7.85 -28.15 -8.92
CA GLN A 291 9.17 -28.64 -9.34
C GLN A 291 9.14 -30.11 -9.66
N LYS A 292 8.51 -30.96 -8.86
CA LYS A 292 8.36 -32.40 -9.13
C LYS A 292 7.57 -32.67 -10.41
N ILE A 293 6.49 -31.94 -10.65
CA ILE A 293 5.72 -32.06 -11.89
C ILE A 293 6.58 -31.67 -13.08
N ARG A 294 7.39 -30.63 -12.96
CA ARG A 294 8.31 -30.20 -14.02
C ARG A 294 9.35 -31.26 -14.35
N GLU A 295 10.00 -31.83 -13.35
CA GLU A 295 10.98 -32.90 -13.49
C GLU A 295 10.36 -34.11 -14.19
N PHE A 296 9.18 -34.54 -13.78
CA PHE A 296 8.45 -35.62 -14.42
C PHE A 296 8.13 -35.36 -15.91
N ILE A 297 7.68 -34.13 -16.22
CA ILE A 297 7.37 -33.75 -17.62
C ILE A 297 8.65 -33.72 -18.48
N GLU A 298 9.78 -33.26 -17.93
CA GLU A 298 11.06 -33.24 -18.63
C GLU A 298 11.60 -34.64 -18.89
N GLU A 299 11.49 -35.55 -17.92
CA GLU A 299 11.85 -36.97 -18.10
C GLU A 299 10.95 -37.64 -19.17
N SER A 300 9.67 -37.33 -19.17
CA SER A 300 8.70 -37.87 -20.14
C SER A 300 8.94 -37.40 -21.59
N LYS A 301 9.65 -36.29 -21.79
CA LYS A 301 10.05 -35.82 -23.13
C LYS A 301 11.21 -36.63 -23.75
N GLN A 302 11.97 -37.33 -22.90
CA GLN A 302 13.13 -38.11 -23.35
C GLN A 302 12.76 -39.57 -23.68
N MET A 303 11.57 -40.03 -23.35
CA MET A 303 10.99 -41.32 -23.72
C MET A 303 10.07 -41.19 -24.97
#